data_4b7f53956cf06a95a6090c67ca8222f8
#
_entry.id   4b7f53956cf06a95a6090c67ca8222f8
#
_cell.length_a   1.000
_cell.length_b   1.000
_cell.length_c   1.000
_cell.angle_alpha   90.00
_cell.angle_beta   90.00
_cell.angle_gamma   90.00
#
_symmetry.space_group_name_H-M   'P 1'
#
loop_
_entity.id
_entity.type
_entity.pdbx_description
1 polymer ?
#
loop_
_entity_poly.entity_id
_entity_poly.type
_entity_poly.pdbx_seq_one_letter_code
_entity_poly.pdbx_strand_id
1 'polypeptide(L)'
;EVAKGCQGLQEALATLCKQAEESVNEGVNYIVLSDRDVDAAHAAIPSLLAVSAVHHHLISVGKRVQTALIVESGEIREVMHAALLLGFGASALNPYMAFAVIDKLVNEKEIQLDYATAEKKYIKSVCKGLFKIMSKMGISTIRSYRGAKIFEAVGLSEELSNAYFGGLSSCIGGIRLDEVARDAIAFHKE
;
A
#
# COMPACT_ATOMS: atom_id res chain seq x y z
N GLU A 1 -8.13 6.45 -14.82
CA GLU A 1 -7.84 6.91 -16.19
C GLU A 1 -6.89 8.11 -16.16
N VAL A 2 -5.76 8.01 -16.84
CA VAL A 2 -4.70 9.05 -16.92
C VAL A 2 -5.27 10.39 -17.42
N ALA A 3 -6.19 10.34 -18.37
CA ALA A 3 -6.78 11.53 -19.00
C ALA A 3 -7.62 12.39 -18.03
N LYS A 4 -8.15 11.80 -16.95
CA LYS A 4 -9.01 12.50 -15.98
C LYS A 4 -8.23 13.17 -14.84
N GLY A 5 -6.93 12.95 -14.74
CA GLY A 5 -6.09 13.56 -13.72
C GLY A 5 -6.59 13.35 -12.28
N CYS A 6 -6.62 14.41 -11.50
CA CYS A 6 -7.06 14.38 -10.09
C CYS A 6 -8.52 13.88 -9.92
N GLN A 7 -9.43 14.31 -10.79
CA GLN A 7 -10.82 13.84 -10.73
C GLN A 7 -10.88 12.32 -10.94
N GLY A 8 -10.08 11.78 -11.86
CA GLY A 8 -10.00 10.33 -12.09
C GLY A 8 -9.47 9.56 -10.88
N LEU A 9 -8.52 10.11 -10.16
CA LEU A 9 -8.02 9.50 -8.91
C LEU A 9 -9.10 9.51 -7.82
N GLN A 10 -9.81 10.61 -7.66
CA GLN A 10 -10.87 10.73 -6.66
C GLN A 10 -12.04 9.77 -6.96
N GLU A 11 -12.48 9.70 -8.21
CA GLU A 11 -13.52 8.76 -8.66
C GLU A 11 -13.08 7.29 -8.47
N ALA A 12 -11.82 6.98 -8.79
CA ALA A 12 -11.27 5.64 -8.63
C ALA A 12 -11.18 5.21 -7.16
N LEU A 13 -10.76 6.11 -6.25
CA LEU A 13 -10.74 5.83 -4.81
C LEU A 13 -12.16 5.59 -4.26
N ALA A 14 -13.13 6.40 -4.66
CA ALA A 14 -14.52 6.21 -4.25
C ALA A 14 -15.08 4.87 -4.76
N THR A 15 -14.80 4.53 -6.03
CA THR A 15 -15.21 3.26 -6.64
C THR A 15 -14.57 2.06 -5.93
N LEU A 16 -13.26 2.14 -5.66
CA LEU A 16 -12.51 1.10 -4.95
C LEU A 16 -13.07 0.84 -3.54
N CYS A 17 -13.36 1.89 -2.80
CA CYS A 17 -13.97 1.79 -1.47
C CYS A 17 -15.34 1.12 -1.52
N LYS A 18 -16.17 1.51 -2.49
CA LYS A 18 -17.51 0.94 -2.68
C LYS A 18 -17.44 -0.54 -3.07
N GLN A 19 -16.58 -0.91 -4.02
CA GLN A 19 -16.36 -2.31 -4.42
C GLN A 19 -15.89 -3.17 -3.24
N ALA A 20 -14.98 -2.64 -2.42
CA ALA A 20 -14.52 -3.34 -1.22
C ALA A 20 -15.67 -3.56 -0.22
N GLU A 21 -16.53 -2.58 -0.02
CA GLU A 21 -17.71 -2.71 0.83
C GLU A 21 -18.71 -3.72 0.29
N GLU A 22 -18.99 -3.70 -1.00
CA GLU A 22 -19.87 -4.65 -1.69
C GLU A 22 -19.34 -6.08 -1.54
N SER A 23 -18.04 -6.30 -1.78
CA SER A 23 -17.40 -7.60 -1.59
C SER A 23 -17.54 -8.14 -0.16
N VAL A 24 -17.41 -7.28 0.85
CA VAL A 24 -17.62 -7.69 2.25
C VAL A 24 -19.08 -8.08 2.49
N ASN A 25 -20.05 -7.37 1.90
CA ASN A 25 -21.48 -7.70 2.00
C ASN A 25 -21.80 -9.06 1.37
N GLU A 26 -21.05 -9.46 0.34
CA GLU A 26 -21.14 -10.76 -0.31
C GLU A 26 -20.43 -11.87 0.47
N GLY A 27 -19.80 -11.55 1.59
CA GLY A 27 -19.13 -12.52 2.47
C GLY A 27 -17.69 -12.84 2.06
N VAL A 28 -17.04 -11.97 1.27
CA VAL A 28 -15.64 -12.15 0.87
C VAL A 28 -14.71 -11.92 2.07
N ASN A 29 -13.90 -12.92 2.40
CA ASN A 29 -12.98 -12.87 3.53
C ASN A 29 -11.61 -12.24 3.20
N TYR A 30 -11.23 -12.20 1.92
CA TYR A 30 -9.94 -11.70 1.44
C TYR A 30 -10.17 -10.77 0.26
N ILE A 31 -9.74 -9.52 0.39
CA ILE A 31 -9.74 -8.54 -0.70
C ILE A 31 -8.29 -8.30 -1.11
N VAL A 32 -8.00 -8.47 -2.40
CA VAL A 32 -6.69 -8.20 -2.97
C VAL A 32 -6.75 -6.85 -3.69
N LEU A 33 -5.93 -5.91 -3.24
CA LEU A 33 -5.69 -4.65 -3.93
C LEU A 33 -4.44 -4.84 -4.80
N SER A 34 -4.61 -4.82 -6.11
CA SER A 34 -3.54 -5.11 -7.08
C SER A 34 -3.35 -3.95 -8.06
N ASP A 35 -2.09 -3.67 -8.40
CA ASP A 35 -1.69 -2.71 -9.43
C ASP A 35 -1.21 -3.39 -10.72
N ARG A 36 -1.51 -4.69 -10.93
CA ARG A 36 -1.02 -5.43 -12.11
C ARG A 36 -1.67 -5.01 -13.43
N ASP A 37 -2.89 -4.50 -13.37
CA ASP A 37 -3.67 -4.18 -14.58
C ASP A 37 -3.45 -2.72 -15.05
N VAL A 38 -2.22 -2.23 -14.96
CA VAL A 38 -1.83 -0.95 -15.53
C VAL A 38 -1.63 -1.06 -17.04
N ASP A 39 -2.13 -0.05 -17.78
CA ASP A 39 -1.97 0.07 -19.21
C ASP A 39 -1.74 1.54 -19.62
N ALA A 40 -1.56 1.81 -20.91
CA ALA A 40 -1.28 3.17 -21.38
C ALA A 40 -2.35 4.23 -21.00
N ALA A 41 -3.57 3.80 -20.67
CA ALA A 41 -4.69 4.68 -20.29
C ALA A 41 -4.97 4.70 -18.79
N HIS A 42 -4.47 3.71 -18.04
CA HIS A 42 -4.78 3.52 -16.63
C HIS A 42 -3.51 3.44 -15.78
N ALA A 43 -3.23 4.49 -15.02
CA ALA A 43 -2.19 4.49 -13.99
C ALA A 43 -2.68 3.82 -12.71
N ALA A 44 -1.77 3.18 -11.97
CA ALA A 44 -2.08 2.65 -10.65
C ALA A 44 -2.43 3.77 -9.66
N ILE A 45 -3.35 3.49 -8.75
CA ILE A 45 -3.51 4.30 -7.54
C ILE A 45 -2.32 3.98 -6.64
N PRO A 46 -1.62 4.99 -6.06
CA PRO A 46 -0.55 4.71 -5.11
C PRO A 46 -0.99 3.73 -4.02
N SER A 47 -0.25 2.65 -3.83
CA SER A 47 -0.69 1.50 -3.03
C SER A 47 -1.00 1.86 -1.57
N LEU A 48 -0.21 2.77 -0.99
CA LEU A 48 -0.45 3.25 0.38
C LEU A 48 -1.77 4.04 0.48
N LEU A 49 -2.07 4.88 -0.51
CA LEU A 49 -3.32 5.63 -0.57
C LEU A 49 -4.51 4.70 -0.74
N ALA A 50 -4.41 3.71 -1.64
CA ALA A 50 -5.45 2.72 -1.89
C ALA A 50 -5.80 1.90 -0.64
N VAL A 51 -4.78 1.33 0.02
CA VAL A 51 -5.00 0.49 1.21
C VAL A 51 -5.56 1.31 2.37
N SER A 52 -5.05 2.52 2.59
CA SER A 52 -5.49 3.39 3.66
C SER A 52 -6.93 3.86 3.45
N ALA A 53 -7.30 4.27 2.23
CA ALA A 53 -8.66 4.65 1.87
C ALA A 53 -9.66 3.52 2.13
N VAL A 54 -9.39 2.31 1.62
CA VAL A 54 -10.25 1.13 1.83
C VAL A 54 -10.33 0.76 3.31
N HIS A 55 -9.18 0.78 4.02
CA HIS A 55 -9.13 0.47 5.45
C HIS A 55 -10.03 1.39 6.27
N HIS A 56 -9.91 2.70 6.09
CA HIS A 56 -10.69 3.69 6.84
C HIS A 56 -12.16 3.72 6.41
N HIS A 57 -12.44 3.51 5.12
CA HIS A 57 -13.82 3.34 4.65
C HIS A 57 -14.49 2.14 5.32
N LEU A 58 -13.86 0.97 5.33
CA LEU A 58 -14.41 -0.22 5.97
C LEU A 58 -14.55 -0.06 7.50
N ILE A 59 -13.72 0.76 8.15
CA ILE A 59 -13.90 1.14 9.56
C ILE A 59 -15.17 1.99 9.71
N SER A 60 -15.34 3.02 8.89
CA SER A 60 -16.48 3.94 9.00
C SER A 60 -17.84 3.26 8.82
N VAL A 61 -17.89 2.19 8.00
CA VAL A 61 -19.10 1.38 7.79
C VAL A 61 -19.17 0.14 8.71
N GLY A 62 -18.24 -0.01 9.67
CA GLY A 62 -18.25 -1.10 10.67
C GLY A 62 -17.90 -2.49 10.13
N LYS A 63 -17.28 -2.60 8.96
CA LYS A 63 -17.03 -3.87 8.27
C LYS A 63 -15.56 -4.32 8.27
N ARG A 64 -14.63 -3.48 8.73
CA ARG A 64 -13.18 -3.73 8.61
C ARG A 64 -12.71 -5.07 9.19
N VAL A 65 -13.35 -5.55 10.23
CA VAL A 65 -12.96 -6.80 10.92
C VAL A 65 -13.41 -8.07 10.21
N GLN A 66 -14.27 -7.94 9.19
CA GLN A 66 -14.84 -9.08 8.47
C GLN A 66 -13.95 -9.58 7.33
N THR A 67 -12.98 -8.77 6.88
CA THR A 67 -12.12 -9.10 5.76
C THR A 67 -10.66 -8.77 6.01
N ALA A 68 -9.76 -9.49 5.35
CA ALA A 68 -8.33 -9.19 5.29
C ALA A 68 -8.00 -8.45 3.99
N LEU A 69 -7.20 -7.39 4.07
CA LEU A 69 -6.69 -6.66 2.91
C LEU A 69 -5.31 -7.20 2.54
N ILE A 70 -5.16 -7.68 1.33
CA ILE A 70 -3.88 -8.12 0.76
C ILE A 70 -3.47 -7.08 -0.27
N VAL A 71 -2.23 -6.60 -0.21
CA VAL A 71 -1.71 -5.65 -1.18
C VAL A 71 -0.72 -6.36 -2.09
N GLU A 72 -1.03 -6.41 -3.37
CA GLU A 72 -0.17 -6.89 -4.43
C GLU A 72 0.31 -5.70 -5.24
N SER A 73 1.58 -5.30 -5.08
CA SER A 73 2.06 -4.05 -5.68
C SER A 73 3.53 -4.12 -6.10
N GLY A 74 3.81 -3.48 -7.25
CA GLY A 74 5.16 -3.23 -7.73
C GLY A 74 5.91 -2.16 -6.93
N GLU A 75 5.21 -1.33 -6.14
CA GLU A 75 5.83 -0.30 -5.31
C GLU A 75 6.56 -0.86 -4.07
N ILE A 76 6.24 -2.10 -3.66
CA ILE A 76 6.80 -2.71 -2.46
C ILE A 76 8.21 -3.23 -2.76
N ARG A 77 9.25 -2.51 -2.30
CA ARG A 77 10.64 -2.85 -2.57
C ARG A 77 11.50 -2.99 -1.31
N GLU A 78 11.17 -2.25 -0.26
CA GLU A 78 11.98 -2.18 0.95
C GLU A 78 11.13 -2.22 2.23
N VAL A 79 11.83 -2.27 3.38
CA VAL A 79 11.23 -2.42 4.70
C VAL A 79 10.21 -1.29 5.01
N MET A 80 10.52 -0.04 4.63
CA MET A 80 9.63 1.09 4.93
C MET A 80 8.31 0.97 4.19
N HIS A 81 8.32 0.53 2.92
CA HIS A 81 7.07 0.30 2.17
C HIS A 81 6.20 -0.75 2.86
N ALA A 82 6.80 -1.87 3.29
CA ALA A 82 6.09 -2.91 4.04
C ALA A 82 5.55 -2.39 5.39
N ALA A 83 6.37 -1.62 6.11
CA ALA A 83 5.99 -1.05 7.41
C ALA A 83 4.80 -0.10 7.30
N LEU A 84 4.79 0.79 6.30
CA LEU A 84 3.70 1.72 6.04
C LEU A 84 2.42 0.98 5.64
N LEU A 85 2.47 0.09 4.66
CA LEU A 85 1.30 -0.63 4.19
C LEU A 85 0.63 -1.45 5.30
N LEU A 86 1.42 -2.17 6.11
CA LEU A 86 0.91 -2.89 7.27
C LEU A 86 0.36 -1.94 8.33
N GLY A 87 1.02 -0.82 8.60
CA GLY A 87 0.57 0.20 9.54
C GLY A 87 -0.77 0.82 9.14
N PHE A 88 -0.99 1.01 7.86
CA PHE A 88 -2.21 1.60 7.31
C PHE A 88 -3.28 0.59 6.85
N GLY A 89 -3.16 -0.68 7.22
CA GLY A 89 -4.30 -1.57 7.12
C GLY A 89 -4.07 -2.90 6.39
N ALA A 90 -2.96 -3.07 5.66
CA ALA A 90 -2.68 -4.35 5.00
C ALA A 90 -2.56 -5.50 6.00
N SER A 91 -3.03 -6.67 5.61
CA SER A 91 -2.91 -7.93 6.35
C SER A 91 -1.77 -8.80 5.82
N ALA A 92 -1.54 -8.72 4.52
CA ALA A 92 -0.45 -9.40 3.82
C ALA A 92 0.00 -8.56 2.63
N LEU A 93 1.23 -8.81 2.16
CA LEU A 93 1.87 -8.09 1.06
C LEU A 93 2.42 -9.09 0.04
N ASN A 94 2.23 -8.78 -1.24
CA ASN A 94 2.86 -9.48 -2.36
C ASN A 94 3.69 -8.49 -3.18
N PRO A 95 5.00 -8.39 -2.94
CA PRO A 95 5.92 -7.52 -3.69
C PRO A 95 6.33 -8.16 -5.03
N TYR A 96 5.39 -8.39 -5.92
CA TYR A 96 5.59 -9.19 -7.12
C TYR A 96 6.71 -8.68 -8.03
N MET A 97 6.88 -7.35 -8.14
CA MET A 97 7.95 -6.78 -8.95
C MET A 97 9.33 -6.99 -8.33
N ALA A 98 9.44 -6.94 -6.99
CA ALA A 98 10.69 -7.27 -6.31
C ALA A 98 11.09 -8.73 -6.55
N PHE A 99 10.12 -9.65 -6.56
CA PHE A 99 10.36 -11.06 -6.89
C PHE A 99 10.77 -11.23 -8.35
N ALA A 100 10.14 -10.53 -9.30
CA ALA A 100 10.53 -10.56 -10.70
C ALA A 100 11.95 -10.01 -10.93
N VAL A 101 12.34 -8.96 -10.22
CA VAL A 101 13.72 -8.42 -10.27
C VAL A 101 14.71 -9.43 -9.71
N ILE A 102 14.40 -10.10 -8.60
CA ILE A 102 15.27 -11.16 -8.04
C ILE A 102 15.45 -12.29 -9.04
N ASP A 103 14.37 -12.75 -9.67
CA ASP A 103 14.43 -13.80 -10.71
C ASP A 103 15.34 -13.39 -11.88
N LYS A 104 15.20 -12.16 -12.36
CA LYS A 104 16.06 -11.61 -13.40
C LYS A 104 17.53 -11.61 -13.00
N LEU A 105 17.88 -11.10 -11.80
CA LEU A 105 19.26 -11.03 -11.31
C LEU A 105 19.88 -12.41 -11.11
N VAL A 106 19.08 -13.41 -10.73
CA VAL A 106 19.54 -14.82 -10.65
C VAL A 106 19.82 -15.36 -12.04
N ASN A 107 18.93 -15.15 -13.00
CA ASN A 107 19.07 -15.64 -14.37
C ASN A 107 20.25 -14.97 -15.10
N GLU A 108 20.54 -13.70 -14.83
CA GLU A 108 21.69 -12.95 -15.33
C GLU A 108 22.99 -13.28 -14.59
N LYS A 109 22.94 -14.17 -13.56
CA LYS A 109 24.07 -14.60 -12.72
C LYS A 109 24.72 -13.46 -11.90
N GLU A 110 24.01 -12.36 -11.71
CA GLU A 110 24.43 -11.29 -10.82
C GLU A 110 24.32 -11.71 -9.34
N ILE A 111 23.35 -12.57 -9.04
CA ILE A 111 23.19 -13.23 -7.73
C ILE A 111 23.58 -14.71 -7.89
N GLN A 112 24.61 -15.15 -7.13
CA GLN A 112 25.10 -16.54 -7.14
C GLN A 112 24.29 -17.41 -6.16
N LEU A 113 22.96 -17.43 -6.32
CA LEU A 113 22.01 -18.23 -5.54
C LEU A 113 20.95 -18.74 -6.51
N ASP A 114 20.26 -19.82 -6.13
CA ASP A 114 19.00 -20.18 -6.78
C ASP A 114 17.88 -19.20 -6.38
N TYR A 115 16.85 -19.10 -7.24
CA TYR A 115 15.75 -18.16 -7.03
C TYR A 115 15.05 -18.35 -5.66
N ALA A 116 14.72 -19.58 -5.30
CA ALA A 116 14.00 -19.86 -4.06
C ALA A 116 14.79 -19.44 -2.81
N THR A 117 16.12 -19.60 -2.85
CA THR A 117 17.01 -19.15 -1.77
C THR A 117 17.10 -17.61 -1.74
N ALA A 118 17.21 -16.96 -2.90
CA ALA A 118 17.28 -15.50 -3.00
C ALA A 118 15.97 -14.84 -2.52
N GLU A 119 14.83 -15.33 -2.99
CA GLU A 119 13.49 -14.91 -2.56
C GLU A 119 13.32 -15.06 -1.04
N LYS A 120 13.64 -16.21 -0.49
CA LYS A 120 13.56 -16.47 0.96
C LYS A 120 14.43 -15.53 1.78
N LYS A 121 15.63 -15.19 1.28
CA LYS A 121 16.52 -14.22 1.93
C LYS A 121 15.95 -12.81 1.89
N TYR A 122 15.36 -12.40 0.77
CA TYR A 122 14.68 -11.12 0.65
C TYR A 122 13.52 -11.01 1.64
N ILE A 123 12.61 -11.98 1.65
CA ILE A 123 11.48 -12.02 2.60
C ILE A 123 11.99 -11.95 4.04
N LYS A 124 12.98 -12.76 4.39
CA LYS A 124 13.58 -12.76 5.73
C LYS A 124 14.18 -11.41 6.11
N SER A 125 14.81 -10.72 5.16
CA SER A 125 15.40 -9.39 5.37
C SER A 125 14.33 -8.33 5.64
N VAL A 126 13.25 -8.31 4.84
CA VAL A 126 12.12 -7.40 5.04
C VAL A 126 11.44 -7.67 6.39
N CYS A 127 11.15 -8.94 6.72
CA CYS A 127 10.57 -9.32 8.00
C CYS A 127 11.44 -8.91 9.19
N LYS A 128 12.77 -9.12 9.09
CA LYS A 128 13.73 -8.71 10.15
C LYS A 128 13.74 -7.20 10.34
N GLY A 129 13.68 -6.44 9.25
CA GLY A 129 13.57 -4.99 9.30
C GLY A 129 12.28 -4.53 9.97
N LEU A 130 11.17 -5.15 9.62
CA LEU A 130 9.85 -4.88 10.21
C LEU A 130 9.83 -5.19 11.71
N PHE A 131 10.35 -6.34 12.13
CA PHE A 131 10.48 -6.67 13.56
C PHE A 131 11.34 -5.67 14.32
N LYS A 132 12.38 -5.12 13.69
CA LYS A 132 13.21 -4.08 14.29
C LYS A 132 12.42 -2.78 14.52
N ILE A 133 11.57 -2.38 13.56
CA ILE A 133 10.70 -1.22 13.69
C ILE A 133 9.69 -1.46 14.83
N MET A 134 8.99 -2.59 14.82
CA MET A 134 8.01 -2.96 15.84
C MET A 134 8.64 -3.00 17.23
N SER A 135 9.82 -3.59 17.35
CA SER A 135 10.57 -3.67 18.63
C SER A 135 10.92 -2.29 19.17
N LYS A 136 11.34 -1.36 18.30
CA LYS A 136 11.63 0.02 18.72
C LYS A 136 10.38 0.77 19.21
N MET A 137 9.22 0.43 18.66
CA MET A 137 7.93 1.01 19.08
C MET A 137 7.29 0.27 20.27
N GLY A 138 7.91 -0.81 20.74
CA GLY A 138 7.35 -1.62 21.83
C GLY A 138 6.12 -2.43 21.43
N ILE A 139 5.91 -2.69 20.13
CA ILE A 139 4.75 -3.40 19.60
C ILE A 139 5.14 -4.84 19.24
N SER A 140 4.48 -5.82 19.86
CA SER A 140 4.82 -7.25 19.74
C SER A 140 4.00 -8.00 18.68
N THR A 141 2.88 -7.47 18.20
CA THR A 141 2.01 -8.14 17.23
C THR A 141 1.65 -7.25 16.06
N ILE A 142 1.51 -7.82 14.87
CA ILE A 142 1.07 -7.08 13.66
C ILE A 142 -0.34 -6.52 13.86
N ARG A 143 -1.20 -7.21 14.61
CA ARG A 143 -2.55 -6.74 14.91
C ARG A 143 -2.53 -5.42 15.68
N SER A 144 -1.65 -5.28 16.64
CA SER A 144 -1.48 -4.05 17.45
C SER A 144 -0.71 -2.97 16.67
N TYR A 145 0.11 -3.37 15.70
CA TYR A 145 0.85 -2.45 14.84
C TYR A 145 -0.07 -1.72 13.84
N ARG A 146 -1.08 -2.42 13.34
CA ARG A 146 -2.05 -1.87 12.38
C ARG A 146 -2.89 -0.78 13.04
N GLY A 147 -2.89 0.41 12.47
CA GLY A 147 -3.64 1.55 12.99
C GLY A 147 -3.06 2.15 14.30
N ALA A 148 -1.84 1.80 14.69
CA ALA A 148 -1.20 2.29 15.91
C ALA A 148 -0.80 3.77 15.88
N LYS A 149 -0.99 4.47 14.73
CA LYS A 149 -0.65 5.89 14.51
C LYS A 149 0.80 6.22 14.91
N ILE A 150 1.72 5.32 14.60
CA ILE A 150 3.17 5.46 14.89
C ILE A 150 3.93 6.22 13.81
N PHE A 151 3.25 6.62 12.76
CA PHE A 151 3.80 7.44 11.68
C PHE A 151 3.32 8.87 11.81
N GLU A 152 4.07 9.79 11.26
CA GLU A 152 3.75 11.20 11.14
C GLU A 152 3.85 11.60 9.67
N ALA A 153 2.91 12.40 9.20
CA ALA A 153 2.96 12.94 7.85
C ALA A 153 3.85 14.19 7.81
N VAL A 154 4.71 14.25 6.84
CA VAL A 154 5.51 15.43 6.53
C VAL A 154 5.23 15.83 5.10
N GLY A 155 4.71 17.04 4.89
CA GLY A 155 4.42 17.55 3.57
C GLY A 155 3.11 17.06 2.95
N LEU A 156 2.19 16.50 3.72
CA LEU A 156 0.81 16.22 3.28
C LEU A 156 -0.14 17.33 3.79
N SER A 157 -1.09 17.74 2.97
CA SER A 157 -2.15 18.64 3.41
C SER A 157 -3.02 17.97 4.49
N GLU A 158 -3.55 18.77 5.40
CA GLU A 158 -4.46 18.30 6.43
C GLU A 158 -5.72 17.66 5.83
N GLU A 159 -6.21 18.23 4.72
CA GLU A 159 -7.36 17.69 3.97
C GLU A 159 -7.10 16.27 3.48
N LEU A 160 -5.93 16.02 2.85
CA LEU A 160 -5.55 14.70 2.37
C LEU A 160 -5.36 13.70 3.54
N SER A 161 -4.72 14.15 4.61
CA SER A 161 -4.50 13.34 5.82
C SER A 161 -5.81 12.93 6.48
N ASN A 162 -6.75 13.86 6.64
CA ASN A 162 -8.05 13.59 7.25
C ASN A 162 -8.92 12.70 6.37
N ALA A 163 -8.89 12.90 5.05
CA ALA A 163 -9.74 12.14 4.13
C ALA A 163 -9.33 10.67 4.00
N TYR A 164 -8.01 10.38 3.96
CA TYR A 164 -7.53 9.05 3.58
C TYR A 164 -6.61 8.38 4.60
N PHE A 165 -6.03 9.11 5.55
CA PHE A 165 -5.07 8.57 6.52
C PHE A 165 -5.56 8.61 7.98
N GLY A 166 -6.87 8.71 8.17
CA GLY A 166 -7.49 8.66 9.50
C GLY A 166 -7.07 9.81 10.43
N GLY A 167 -6.82 10.99 9.87
CA GLY A 167 -6.38 12.15 10.63
C GLY A 167 -4.96 11.99 11.20
N LEU A 168 -4.06 11.42 10.40
CA LEU A 168 -2.65 11.37 10.76
C LEU A 168 -2.11 12.78 10.98
N SER A 169 -1.39 12.99 12.08
CA SER A 169 -0.79 14.28 12.38
C SER A 169 0.19 14.70 11.30
N SER A 170 0.05 15.95 10.83
CA SER A 170 0.97 16.57 9.87
C SER A 170 1.42 17.91 10.43
N CYS A 171 2.67 18.00 10.88
CA CYS A 171 3.24 19.25 11.39
C CYS A 171 3.56 20.25 10.28
N ILE A 172 3.78 19.76 9.05
CA ILE A 172 4.10 20.58 7.88
C ILE A 172 3.10 20.20 6.80
N GLY A 173 2.21 21.11 6.46
CA GLY A 173 1.31 20.96 5.32
C GLY A 173 2.07 20.94 4.00
N GLY A 174 1.41 20.48 2.94
CA GLY A 174 2.06 20.36 1.64
C GLY A 174 1.12 19.85 0.57
N ILE A 175 1.50 18.77 -0.09
CA ILE A 175 0.82 18.20 -1.26
C ILE A 175 -0.62 17.77 -0.97
N ARG A 176 -1.45 18.02 -1.95
CA ARG A 176 -2.87 17.69 -2.00
C ARG A 176 -3.10 16.52 -2.95
N LEU A 177 -4.33 16.05 -3.05
CA LEU A 177 -4.68 14.93 -3.91
C LEU A 177 -4.39 15.17 -5.39
N ASP A 178 -4.49 16.42 -5.86
CA ASP A 178 -4.18 16.78 -7.23
C ASP A 178 -2.69 16.67 -7.57
N GLU A 179 -1.82 16.93 -6.61
CA GLU A 179 -0.38 16.74 -6.76
C GLU A 179 0.00 15.27 -6.72
N VAL A 180 -0.61 14.48 -5.83
CA VAL A 180 -0.45 13.02 -5.82
C VAL A 180 -0.89 12.41 -7.16
N ALA A 181 -2.00 12.88 -7.73
CA ALA A 181 -2.45 12.42 -9.04
C ALA A 181 -1.47 12.78 -10.18
N ARG A 182 -0.91 14.00 -10.15
CA ARG A 182 0.12 14.43 -11.12
C ARG A 182 1.38 13.57 -11.04
N ASP A 183 1.85 13.30 -9.83
CA ASP A 183 3.04 12.49 -9.61
C ASP A 183 2.80 11.04 -10.06
N ALA A 184 1.67 10.43 -9.70
CA ALA A 184 1.32 9.08 -10.15
C ALA A 184 1.26 8.98 -11.69
N ILE A 185 0.72 9.99 -12.37
CA ILE A 185 0.68 10.05 -13.84
C ILE A 185 2.09 10.28 -14.42
N ALA A 186 2.94 11.08 -13.78
CA ALA A 186 4.31 11.31 -14.23
C ALA A 186 5.12 10.02 -14.17
N PHE A 187 5.08 9.30 -13.07
CA PHE A 187 5.71 7.97 -12.92
C PHE A 187 5.19 6.92 -13.90
N HIS A 188 3.88 6.99 -14.21
CA HIS A 188 3.28 6.07 -15.17
C HIS A 188 3.77 6.27 -16.62
N LYS A 189 4.24 7.47 -16.95
CA LYS A 189 4.74 7.81 -18.31
C LYS A 189 6.22 7.50 -18.53
N GLU A 190 6.99 7.26 -17.47
CA GLU A 190 8.39 6.84 -17.50
C GLU A 190 8.51 5.33 -17.77
#